data_e9b6d4bbc4a609d8dc0a3ab7d98fbbcd
#
_entry.id   e9b6d4bbc4a609d8dc0a3ab7d98fbbcd
#
_cell.length_a   1.000
_cell.length_b   1.000
_cell.length_c   1.000
_cell.angle_alpha   90.00
_cell.angle_beta   90.00
_cell.angle_gamma   90.00
#
_symmetry.space_group_name_H-M   'P 1'
#
loop_
_entity.id
_entity.type
_entity.pdbx_description
1 polymer ?
#
loop_
_entity_poly.entity_id
_entity_poly.type
_entity_poly.pdbx_seq_one_letter_code
_entity_poly.pdbx_strand_id
1 'polypeptide(L)'
;FQFTEAYKSLRTNLEFLAATSDCKTILITSSVPGEGKSNVAVNLAITLADSGKRVVLVDCDMRKSTISRYLHIPRDHIGITNTITGKDRTQLANALVNFKDLGIVVLPVGTIPPNPSELLATKAMENTFEALKQVYDYIIVDTPPVSVVTDAAVLCKYADGALLVVRPGV
;
A
#
# COMPACT_ATOMS: atom_id res chain seq x y z
N PHE A 1 12.00 -8.14 -19.31
CA PHE A 1 11.46 -9.52 -19.41
C PHE A 1 11.66 -10.32 -18.11
N GLN A 2 12.84 -10.37 -17.54
CA GLN A 2 13.10 -11.11 -16.28
C GLN A 2 12.30 -10.59 -15.09
N PHE A 3 12.16 -9.27 -14.94
CA PHE A 3 11.40 -8.69 -13.84
C PHE A 3 9.90 -9.00 -13.91
N THR A 4 9.32 -9.02 -15.12
CA THR A 4 7.90 -9.32 -15.31
C THR A 4 7.57 -10.76 -14.86
N GLU A 5 8.40 -11.75 -15.19
CA GLU A 5 8.20 -13.15 -14.79
C GLU A 5 8.36 -13.35 -13.27
N ALA A 6 9.30 -12.64 -12.63
CA ALA A 6 9.45 -12.67 -11.18
C ALA A 6 8.19 -12.18 -10.45
N TYR A 7 7.58 -11.08 -10.91
CA TYR A 7 6.33 -10.57 -10.34
C TYR A 7 5.13 -11.48 -10.62
N LYS A 8 5.06 -12.13 -11.79
CA LYS A 8 4.03 -13.16 -12.07
C LYS A 8 4.15 -14.36 -11.13
N SER A 9 5.38 -14.82 -10.87
CA SER A 9 5.64 -15.89 -9.90
C SER A 9 5.23 -15.48 -8.48
N LEU A 10 5.60 -14.27 -8.06
CA LEU A 10 5.19 -13.72 -6.77
C LEU A 10 3.67 -13.64 -6.65
N ARG A 11 2.98 -13.13 -7.69
CA ARG A 11 1.52 -13.11 -7.76
C ARG A 11 0.92 -14.49 -7.57
N THR A 12 1.40 -15.48 -8.32
CA THR A 12 0.89 -16.87 -8.24
C THR A 12 1.00 -17.42 -6.82
N ASN A 13 2.12 -17.17 -6.14
CA ASN A 13 2.31 -17.58 -4.75
C ASN A 13 1.33 -16.87 -3.80
N LEU A 14 1.09 -15.58 -4.01
CA LEU A 14 0.12 -14.82 -3.21
C LEU A 14 -1.33 -15.27 -3.44
N GLU A 15 -1.70 -15.52 -4.69
CA GLU A 15 -3.03 -16.04 -5.05
C GLU A 15 -3.27 -17.42 -4.43
N PHE A 16 -2.24 -18.27 -4.37
CA PHE A 16 -2.31 -19.56 -3.69
C PHE A 16 -2.52 -19.40 -2.17
N LEU A 17 -1.78 -18.50 -1.53
CA LEU A 17 -1.97 -18.19 -0.10
C LEU A 17 -3.37 -17.60 0.15
N ALA A 18 -3.83 -16.69 -0.69
CA ALA A 18 -5.15 -16.09 -0.57
C ALA A 18 -6.29 -17.11 -0.72
N ALA A 19 -6.12 -18.13 -1.55
CA ALA A 19 -7.11 -19.20 -1.70
C ALA A 19 -7.30 -20.03 -0.42
N THR A 20 -6.31 -20.06 0.46
CA THR A 20 -6.33 -20.86 1.70
C THR A 20 -6.61 -20.04 2.96
N SER A 21 -6.41 -18.71 2.95
CA SER A 21 -6.41 -17.86 4.14
C SER A 21 -7.16 -16.54 4.02
N ASP A 22 -7.95 -16.30 2.96
CA ASP A 22 -8.65 -15.02 2.67
C ASP A 22 -7.71 -13.79 2.81
N CYS A 23 -6.48 -13.93 2.33
CA CYS A 23 -5.44 -12.90 2.42
C CYS A 23 -5.70 -11.82 1.37
N LYS A 24 -6.19 -10.65 1.80
CA LYS A 24 -6.49 -9.49 0.96
C LYS A 24 -5.53 -8.34 1.16
N THR A 25 -5.12 -8.09 2.39
CA THR A 25 -4.26 -6.95 2.75
C THR A 25 -2.84 -7.41 2.96
N ILE A 26 -1.93 -6.93 2.12
CA ILE A 26 -0.51 -7.33 2.10
C ILE A 26 0.35 -6.10 2.36
N LEU A 27 1.09 -6.11 3.47
CA LEU A 27 2.11 -5.12 3.76
C LEU A 27 3.38 -5.37 2.94
N ILE A 28 3.93 -4.31 2.38
CA ILE A 28 5.25 -4.33 1.76
C ILE A 28 6.19 -3.48 2.61
N THR A 29 7.19 -4.10 3.18
CA THR A 29 8.20 -3.44 4.01
C THR A 29 9.60 -3.91 3.63
N SER A 30 10.63 -3.33 4.25
CA SER A 30 12.03 -3.72 4.06
C SER A 30 12.79 -3.63 5.37
N SER A 31 13.95 -4.25 5.44
CA SER A 31 14.81 -4.17 6.62
C SER A 31 15.38 -2.76 6.79
N VAL A 32 15.91 -2.18 5.71
CA VAL A 32 16.54 -0.86 5.68
C VAL A 32 16.02 -0.01 4.52
N PRO A 33 16.26 1.32 4.54
CA PRO A 33 15.90 2.19 3.42
C PRO A 33 16.64 1.81 2.13
N GLY A 34 15.98 1.99 0.97
CA GLY A 34 16.62 1.82 -0.34
C GLY A 34 16.59 0.40 -0.91
N GLU A 35 15.97 -0.57 -0.26
CA GLU A 35 15.83 -1.96 -0.74
C GLU A 35 14.79 -2.12 -1.87
N GLY A 36 14.06 -1.08 -2.23
CA GLY A 36 13.11 -1.10 -3.36
C GLY A 36 11.68 -1.48 -3.01
N LYS A 37 11.28 -1.44 -1.72
CA LYS A 37 9.93 -1.80 -1.25
C LYS A 37 8.80 -1.14 -2.04
N SER A 38 8.86 0.18 -2.25
CA SER A 38 7.82 0.92 -2.98
C SER A 38 7.74 0.53 -4.46
N ASN A 39 8.90 0.21 -5.07
CA ASN A 39 8.95 -0.33 -6.44
C ASN A 39 8.27 -1.71 -6.50
N VAL A 40 8.56 -2.58 -5.52
CA VAL A 40 7.91 -3.89 -5.40
C VAL A 40 6.40 -3.72 -5.20
N ALA A 41 5.97 -2.80 -4.34
CA ALA A 41 4.55 -2.55 -4.08
C ALA A 41 3.79 -2.12 -5.35
N VAL A 42 4.34 -1.17 -6.11
CA VAL A 42 3.74 -0.70 -7.37
C VAL A 42 3.66 -1.82 -8.40
N ASN A 43 4.77 -2.53 -8.65
CA ASN A 43 4.80 -3.58 -9.68
C ASN A 43 3.93 -4.79 -9.30
N LEU A 44 3.88 -5.16 -8.03
CA LEU A 44 2.98 -6.21 -7.55
C LEU A 44 1.52 -5.82 -7.74
N ALA A 45 1.15 -4.58 -7.38
CA ALA A 45 -0.22 -4.08 -7.57
C ALA A 45 -0.63 -4.14 -9.06
N ILE A 46 0.22 -3.68 -9.97
CA ILE A 46 -0.02 -3.76 -11.42
C ILE A 46 -0.15 -5.21 -11.88
N THR A 47 0.74 -6.10 -11.44
CA THR A 47 0.72 -7.51 -11.85
C THR A 47 -0.53 -8.25 -11.37
N LEU A 48 -1.06 -7.90 -10.18
CA LEU A 48 -2.33 -8.40 -9.68
C LEU A 48 -3.51 -7.86 -10.50
N ALA A 49 -3.49 -6.58 -10.85
CA ALA A 49 -4.51 -5.96 -11.70
C ALA A 49 -4.54 -6.57 -13.10
N ASP A 50 -3.39 -6.86 -13.70
CA ASP A 50 -3.28 -7.55 -14.99
C ASP A 50 -3.93 -8.95 -14.99
N SER A 51 -4.09 -9.57 -13.82
CA SER A 51 -4.83 -10.84 -13.67
C SER A 51 -6.34 -10.66 -13.46
N GLY A 52 -6.86 -9.43 -13.63
CA GLY A 52 -8.28 -9.12 -13.51
C GLY A 52 -8.74 -8.84 -12.07
N LYS A 53 -7.83 -8.65 -11.12
CA LYS A 53 -8.17 -8.31 -9.72
C LYS A 53 -8.38 -6.80 -9.56
N ARG A 54 -9.31 -6.42 -8.69
CA ARG A 54 -9.49 -5.04 -8.25
C ARG A 54 -8.45 -4.76 -7.17
N VAL A 55 -7.50 -3.87 -7.47
CA VAL A 55 -6.34 -3.62 -6.60
C VAL A 55 -6.28 -2.15 -6.21
N VAL A 56 -6.09 -1.90 -4.91
CA VAL A 56 -5.71 -0.60 -4.39
C VAL A 56 -4.31 -0.65 -3.78
N LEU A 57 -3.48 0.30 -4.17
CA LEU A 57 -2.16 0.55 -3.58
C LEU A 57 -2.29 1.69 -2.58
N VAL A 58 -1.99 1.43 -1.31
CA VAL A 58 -2.07 2.40 -0.21
C VAL A 58 -0.66 2.80 0.20
N ASP A 59 -0.35 4.09 0.11
CA ASP A 59 0.94 4.62 0.56
C ASP A 59 0.84 5.01 2.04
N CYS A 60 1.44 4.20 2.90
CA CYS A 60 1.54 4.43 4.34
C CYS A 60 2.96 4.84 4.79
N ASP A 61 3.90 5.07 3.86
CA ASP A 61 5.19 5.70 4.18
C ASP A 61 5.02 7.23 4.30
N MET A 62 4.36 7.64 5.38
CA MET A 62 4.06 9.05 5.63
C MET A 62 5.30 9.91 5.89
N ARG A 63 6.47 9.29 6.01
CA ARG A 63 7.74 9.98 6.29
C ARG A 63 8.53 10.26 5.02
N LYS A 64 8.52 9.32 4.07
CA LYS A 64 9.28 9.40 2.83
C LYS A 64 8.50 8.75 1.68
N SER A 65 7.28 9.22 1.45
CA SER A 65 6.47 8.75 0.31
C SER A 65 7.25 8.86 -1.00
N THR A 66 7.29 7.76 -1.74
CA THR A 66 7.91 7.69 -3.08
C THR A 66 6.90 7.37 -4.16
N ILE A 67 5.76 6.76 -3.81
CA ILE A 67 4.71 6.35 -4.76
C ILE A 67 4.14 7.53 -5.51
N SER A 68 3.79 8.63 -4.82
CA SER A 68 3.26 9.83 -5.47
C SER A 68 4.22 10.40 -6.52
N ARG A 69 5.52 10.36 -6.24
CA ARG A 69 6.55 10.79 -7.19
C ARG A 69 6.67 9.85 -8.39
N TYR A 70 6.65 8.54 -8.18
CA TYR A 70 6.72 7.55 -9.27
C TYR A 70 5.52 7.63 -10.21
N LEU A 71 4.34 7.88 -9.66
CA LEU A 71 3.08 7.92 -10.39
C LEU A 71 2.64 9.34 -10.78
N HIS A 72 3.50 10.35 -10.56
CA HIS A 72 3.23 11.75 -10.88
C HIS A 72 1.92 12.30 -10.26
N ILE A 73 1.58 11.86 -9.04
CA ILE A 73 0.45 12.40 -8.28
C ILE A 73 0.85 13.79 -7.76
N PRO A 74 0.00 14.82 -7.96
CA PRO A 74 0.28 16.17 -7.45
C PRO A 74 0.52 16.18 -5.93
N ARG A 75 1.43 17.04 -5.46
CA ARG A 75 1.79 17.10 -4.04
C ARG A 75 0.68 17.62 -3.13
N ASP A 76 -0.23 18.38 -3.68
CA ASP A 76 -1.42 18.95 -3.01
C ASP A 76 -2.65 18.01 -3.08
N HIS A 77 -2.50 16.83 -3.71
CA HIS A 77 -3.57 15.85 -3.75
C HIS A 77 -3.85 15.34 -2.34
N ILE A 78 -5.15 15.30 -1.96
CA ILE A 78 -5.56 14.70 -0.70
C ILE A 78 -5.28 13.19 -0.69
N GLY A 79 -5.03 12.64 0.49
CA GLY A 79 -4.69 11.23 0.63
C GLY A 79 -5.21 10.63 1.93
N ILE A 80 -4.59 9.52 2.34
CA ILE A 80 -5.01 8.78 3.53
C ILE A 80 -5.00 9.62 4.79
N THR A 81 -4.03 10.51 4.97
CA THR A 81 -3.95 11.40 6.14
C THR A 81 -5.14 12.34 6.22
N ASN A 82 -5.58 12.89 5.09
CA ASN A 82 -6.75 13.75 5.01
C ASN A 82 -8.03 12.97 5.32
N THR A 83 -8.12 11.73 4.85
CA THR A 83 -9.25 10.83 5.09
C THR A 83 -9.40 10.49 6.56
N ILE A 84 -8.31 10.17 7.26
CA ILE A 84 -8.35 9.74 8.67
C ILE A 84 -8.43 10.91 9.66
N THR A 85 -8.00 12.10 9.27
CA THR A 85 -8.11 13.33 10.11
C THR A 85 -9.36 14.13 9.81
N GLY A 86 -10.00 13.91 8.67
CA GLY A 86 -11.20 14.63 8.25
C GLY A 86 -12.47 14.16 8.97
N LYS A 87 -13.48 15.05 8.98
CA LYS A 87 -14.79 14.77 9.58
C LYS A 87 -15.77 14.09 8.62
N ASP A 88 -15.43 14.02 7.34
CA ASP A 88 -16.32 13.57 6.27
C ASP A 88 -15.81 12.28 5.60
N ARG A 89 -16.65 11.25 5.56
CA ARG A 89 -16.36 9.96 4.92
C ARG A 89 -16.26 10.04 3.38
N THR A 90 -16.80 11.08 2.76
CA THR A 90 -16.67 11.33 1.31
C THR A 90 -15.22 11.60 0.89
N GLN A 91 -14.36 11.94 1.83
CA GLN A 91 -12.95 12.21 1.56
C GLN A 91 -12.18 11.00 1.06
N LEU A 92 -12.55 9.77 1.45
CA LEU A 92 -11.87 8.56 0.93
C LEU A 92 -12.03 8.44 -0.58
N ALA A 93 -13.24 8.59 -1.11
CA ALA A 93 -13.49 8.52 -2.55
C ALA A 93 -12.72 9.60 -3.33
N ASN A 94 -12.63 10.81 -2.77
CA ASN A 94 -11.91 11.92 -3.37
C ASN A 94 -10.37 11.78 -3.26
N ALA A 95 -9.90 11.00 -2.29
CA ALA A 95 -8.48 10.73 -2.11
C ALA A 95 -7.94 9.65 -3.04
N LEU A 96 -8.81 8.79 -3.58
CA LEU A 96 -8.43 7.71 -4.48
C LEU A 96 -8.13 8.24 -5.89
N VAL A 97 -6.96 7.87 -6.42
CA VAL A 97 -6.51 8.19 -7.78
C VAL A 97 -6.60 6.95 -8.64
N ASN A 98 -7.36 7.02 -9.73
CA ASN A 98 -7.53 5.90 -10.65
C ASN A 98 -6.54 5.98 -11.81
N PHE A 99 -5.63 5.02 -11.89
CA PHE A 99 -4.67 4.84 -12.97
C PHE A 99 -5.20 3.78 -13.96
N LYS A 100 -6.08 4.21 -14.89
CA LYS A 100 -6.74 3.32 -15.85
C LYS A 100 -5.75 2.53 -16.71
N ASP A 101 -4.66 3.16 -17.13
CA ASP A 101 -3.63 2.54 -17.97
C ASP A 101 -2.83 1.46 -17.23
N LEU A 102 -2.78 1.52 -15.90
CA LEU A 102 -2.13 0.54 -15.04
C LEU A 102 -3.11 -0.43 -14.38
N GLY A 103 -4.41 -0.20 -14.53
CA GLY A 103 -5.46 -1.02 -13.95
C GLY A 103 -5.55 -0.95 -12.41
N ILE A 104 -4.89 0.00 -11.76
CA ILE A 104 -4.84 0.13 -10.29
C ILE A 104 -5.47 1.42 -9.80
N VAL A 105 -5.92 1.39 -8.55
CA VAL A 105 -6.28 2.59 -7.78
C VAL A 105 -5.21 2.84 -6.73
N VAL A 106 -4.88 4.10 -6.49
CA VAL A 106 -3.86 4.50 -5.50
C VAL A 106 -4.48 5.41 -4.47
N LEU A 107 -4.22 5.13 -3.20
CA LEU A 107 -4.49 6.02 -2.08
C LEU A 107 -3.15 6.60 -1.60
N PRO A 108 -2.81 7.82 -2.01
CA PRO A 108 -1.54 8.44 -1.65
C PRO A 108 -1.53 8.89 -0.17
N VAL A 109 -0.39 9.31 0.34
CA VAL A 109 -0.25 9.83 1.72
C VAL A 109 -1.14 11.05 1.93
N GLY A 110 -1.13 12.01 1.01
CA GLY A 110 -1.75 13.33 1.21
C GLY A 110 -0.85 14.26 2.03
N THR A 111 -1.45 15.06 2.88
CA THR A 111 -0.71 15.99 3.76
C THR A 111 0.13 15.23 4.78
N ILE A 112 1.44 15.47 4.82
CA ILE A 112 2.34 14.81 5.76
C ILE A 112 2.03 15.24 7.18
N PRO A 113 1.68 14.29 8.09
CA PRO A 113 1.33 14.61 9.46
C PRO A 113 2.57 14.75 10.35
N PRO A 114 2.48 15.49 11.45
CA PRO A 114 3.58 15.59 12.43
C PRO A 114 3.76 14.31 13.25
N ASN A 115 2.74 13.49 13.38
CA ASN A 115 2.68 12.29 14.24
C ASN A 115 2.17 11.04 13.47
N PRO A 116 2.93 10.52 12.49
CA PRO A 116 2.47 9.41 11.63
C PRO A 116 2.01 8.18 12.40
N SER A 117 2.81 7.69 13.35
CA SER A 117 2.54 6.44 14.08
C SER A 117 1.21 6.49 14.87
N GLU A 118 0.89 7.64 15.46
CA GLU A 118 -0.39 7.83 16.19
C GLU A 118 -1.58 7.76 15.24
N LEU A 119 -1.48 8.39 14.06
CA LEU A 119 -2.54 8.36 13.06
C LEU A 119 -2.80 6.96 12.53
N LEU A 120 -1.74 6.18 12.31
CA LEU A 120 -1.86 4.79 11.85
C LEU A 120 -2.58 3.89 12.87
N ALA A 121 -2.56 4.23 14.15
CA ALA A 121 -3.19 3.47 15.23
C ALA A 121 -4.68 3.80 15.44
N THR A 122 -5.23 4.78 14.75
CA THR A 122 -6.59 5.30 15.00
C THR A 122 -7.69 4.37 14.50
N LYS A 123 -8.90 4.52 15.09
CA LYS A 123 -10.12 3.85 14.60
C LYS A 123 -10.51 4.31 13.19
N ALA A 124 -10.19 5.55 12.82
CA ALA A 124 -10.41 6.07 11.47
C ALA A 124 -9.58 5.29 10.43
N MET A 125 -8.34 4.93 10.78
CA MET A 125 -7.49 4.08 9.92
C MET A 125 -8.08 2.68 9.75
N GLU A 126 -8.52 2.06 10.84
CA GLU A 126 -9.20 0.76 10.79
C GLU A 126 -10.44 0.80 9.89
N ASN A 127 -11.30 1.80 10.07
CA ASN A 127 -12.49 1.98 9.24
C ASN A 127 -12.15 2.19 7.75
N THR A 128 -11.02 2.85 7.46
CA THR A 128 -10.55 3.04 6.09
C THR A 128 -10.17 1.69 5.46
N PHE A 129 -9.40 0.86 6.16
CA PHE A 129 -9.07 -0.48 5.66
C PHE A 129 -10.30 -1.37 5.48
N GLU A 130 -11.24 -1.34 6.43
CA GLU A 130 -12.49 -2.10 6.30
C GLU A 130 -13.32 -1.64 5.08
N ALA A 131 -13.39 -0.34 4.82
CA ALA A 131 -14.05 0.18 3.62
C ALA A 131 -13.36 -0.28 2.33
N LEU A 132 -12.03 -0.28 2.28
CA LEU A 132 -11.27 -0.77 1.13
C LEU A 132 -11.47 -2.27 0.90
N LYS A 133 -11.52 -3.09 1.96
CA LYS A 133 -11.77 -4.55 1.88
C LYS A 133 -13.12 -4.90 1.26
N GLN A 134 -14.12 -4.02 1.34
CA GLN A 134 -15.44 -4.22 0.71
C GLN A 134 -15.39 -4.05 -0.82
N VAL A 135 -14.45 -3.26 -1.32
CA VAL A 135 -14.41 -2.85 -2.74
C VAL A 135 -13.33 -3.61 -3.52
N TYR A 136 -12.16 -3.82 -2.90
CA TYR A 136 -10.98 -4.37 -3.56
C TYR A 136 -10.73 -5.82 -3.21
N ASP A 137 -10.18 -6.57 -4.17
CA ASP A 137 -9.75 -7.96 -3.98
C ASP A 137 -8.38 -8.02 -3.29
N TYR A 138 -7.51 -7.02 -3.58
CA TYR A 138 -6.21 -6.86 -2.92
C TYR A 138 -5.97 -5.42 -2.49
N ILE A 139 -5.41 -5.26 -1.30
CA ILE A 139 -4.93 -4.01 -0.73
C ILE A 139 -3.42 -4.17 -0.52
N ILE A 140 -2.62 -3.52 -1.35
CA ILE A 140 -1.16 -3.51 -1.24
C ILE A 140 -0.76 -2.25 -0.46
N VAL A 141 -0.04 -2.42 0.64
CA VAL A 141 0.29 -1.32 1.57
C VAL A 141 1.80 -1.11 1.58
N ASP A 142 2.27 0.00 1.03
CA ASP A 142 3.68 0.40 1.14
C ASP A 142 3.94 1.05 2.50
N THR A 143 4.94 0.57 3.21
CA THR A 143 5.27 1.03 4.57
C THR A 143 6.74 1.45 4.68
N PRO A 144 7.15 2.24 5.67
CA PRO A 144 8.56 2.51 5.91
C PRO A 144 9.31 1.25 6.36
N PRO A 145 10.66 1.25 6.27
CA PRO A 145 11.48 0.13 6.74
C PRO A 145 11.31 -0.16 8.23
N VAL A 146 11.26 -1.45 8.60
CA VAL A 146 11.02 -1.87 10.00
C VAL A 146 12.14 -1.50 10.96
N SER A 147 13.37 -1.34 10.47
CA SER A 147 14.50 -0.94 11.31
C SER A 147 14.51 0.54 11.70
N VAL A 148 13.73 1.37 11.00
CA VAL A 148 13.73 2.83 11.17
C VAL A 148 12.61 3.29 12.09
N VAL A 149 11.42 2.71 11.91
CA VAL A 149 10.22 3.13 12.63
C VAL A 149 9.25 1.97 12.90
N THR A 150 8.41 2.15 13.90
CA THR A 150 7.39 1.16 14.30
C THR A 150 6.13 1.16 13.43
N ASP A 151 6.04 2.04 12.44
CA ASP A 151 4.84 2.25 11.62
C ASP A 151 4.37 0.96 10.93
N ALA A 152 5.30 0.16 10.37
CA ALA A 152 4.98 -1.13 9.77
C ALA A 152 4.40 -2.11 10.81
N ALA A 153 4.95 -2.13 12.03
CA ALA A 153 4.44 -2.97 13.11
C ALA A 153 3.02 -2.56 13.54
N VAL A 154 2.74 -1.25 13.60
CA VAL A 154 1.38 -0.74 13.88
C VAL A 154 0.40 -1.15 12.79
N LEU A 155 0.81 -1.14 11.53
CA LEU A 155 -0.01 -1.52 10.39
C LEU A 155 -0.27 -3.03 10.30
N CYS A 156 0.55 -3.89 10.93
CA CYS A 156 0.37 -5.34 10.92
C CYS A 156 -1.02 -5.78 11.41
N LYS A 157 -1.67 -5.02 12.29
CA LYS A 157 -3.02 -5.33 12.78
C LYS A 157 -4.10 -5.27 11.70
N TYR A 158 -3.84 -4.59 10.57
CA TYR A 158 -4.77 -4.48 9.43
C TYR A 158 -4.44 -5.46 8.31
N ALA A 159 -3.27 -6.11 8.37
CA ALA A 159 -2.73 -6.95 7.33
C ALA A 159 -3.07 -8.42 7.56
N ASP A 160 -3.27 -9.12 6.45
CA ASP A 160 -3.43 -10.57 6.42
C ASP A 160 -2.09 -11.26 6.14
N GLY A 161 -1.12 -10.53 5.55
CA GLY A 161 0.24 -10.98 5.28
C GLY A 161 1.22 -9.82 5.09
N ALA A 162 2.51 -10.15 5.11
CA ALA A 162 3.58 -9.18 4.87
C ALA A 162 4.67 -9.76 3.95
N LEU A 163 5.19 -8.91 3.06
CA LEU A 163 6.35 -9.18 2.24
C LEU A 163 7.52 -8.33 2.75
N LEU A 164 8.60 -9.00 3.15
CA LEU A 164 9.85 -8.37 3.48
C LEU A 164 10.73 -8.31 2.23
N VAL A 165 10.96 -7.10 1.73
CA VAL A 165 11.85 -6.86 0.59
C VAL A 165 13.27 -6.76 1.11
N VAL A 166 14.15 -7.58 0.56
CA VAL A 166 15.58 -7.62 0.92
C VAL A 166 16.41 -7.48 -0.35
N ARG A 167 17.36 -6.56 -0.34
CA ARG A 167 18.31 -6.38 -1.44
C ARG A 167 19.61 -7.07 -1.11
N PRO A 168 20.08 -8.03 -1.91
CA PRO A 168 21.37 -8.69 -1.67
C PRO A 168 22.52 -7.70 -1.74
N GLY A 169 23.49 -7.78 -0.80
CA GLY A 169 24.72 -6.99 -0.83
C GLY A 169 24.58 -5.56 -0.31
N VAL A 170 23.55 -5.28 0.45
CA VAL A 170 23.37 -4.00 1.16
C VAL A 170 23.64 -4.19 2.64
#